data_2f6ec10eedba2dfcf04cc5a27873c45f
#
_entry.id   2f6ec10eedba2dfcf04cc5a27873c45f
#
_cell.length_a   1.000
_cell.length_b   1.000
_cell.length_c   1.000
_cell.angle_alpha   90.00
_cell.angle_beta   90.00
_cell.angle_gamma   90.00
#
_symmetry.space_group_name_H-M   'P 1'
#
loop_
_entity.id
_entity.type
_entity.pdbx_description
1 polymer ?
#
loop_
_entity_poly.entity_id
_entity_poly.type
_entity_poly.pdbx_seq_one_letter_code
_entity_poly.pdbx_strand_id
1 'polypeptide(L)' 'MTLLVISPDYASHLLPLATLATAWQRRGAEVVVATGPATDPIVRQFGYRR' A
#
# COMPACT_ATOMS: atom_id res chain seq x y z
N MET A 1 3.87 -9.82 11.27
CA MET A 1 4.35 -8.43 11.28
C MET A 1 3.41 -7.57 10.45
N THR A 2 3.14 -6.38 10.90
CA THR A 2 2.28 -5.44 10.17
C THR A 2 3.12 -4.26 9.69
N LEU A 3 3.02 -3.92 8.42
CA LEU A 3 3.65 -2.76 7.82
C LEU A 3 2.59 -1.69 7.56
N LEU A 4 2.78 -0.51 8.13
CA LEU A 4 1.91 0.64 7.87
C LEU A 4 2.57 1.51 6.81
N VAL A 5 1.85 1.73 5.71
CA VAL A 5 2.27 2.62 4.63
C VAL A 5 1.44 3.88 4.68
N ILE A 6 2.08 5.03 4.82
CA ILE A 6 1.43 6.34 4.81
C ILE A 6 1.83 7.03 3.51
N SER A 7 0.84 7.40 2.71
CA SER A 7 1.09 7.96 1.38
C SER A 7 0.13 9.11 1.09
N PRO A 8 0.62 10.19 0.46
CA PRO A 8 -0.28 11.15 -0.17
C PRO A 8 -1.17 10.44 -1.19
N ASP A 9 -2.37 11.01 -1.42
CA ASP A 9 -3.40 10.37 -2.25
C ASP A 9 -3.16 10.59 -3.75
N TYR A 10 -1.96 10.23 -4.20
CA TYR A 10 -1.53 10.32 -5.60
C TYR A 10 -0.87 9.01 -6.02
N ALA A 11 -1.24 8.50 -7.19
CA ALA A 11 -0.65 7.27 -7.72
C ALA A 11 0.89 7.38 -7.85
N SER A 12 1.40 8.55 -8.23
CA SER A 12 2.84 8.77 -8.38
C SER A 12 3.62 8.63 -7.07
N HIS A 13 2.96 8.80 -5.94
CA HIS A 13 3.56 8.58 -4.62
C HIS A 13 3.34 7.17 -4.11
N LEU A 14 2.13 6.64 -4.32
CA LEU A 14 1.77 5.34 -3.77
C LEU A 14 2.44 4.18 -4.52
N LEU A 15 2.56 4.25 -5.85
CA LEU A 15 3.10 3.13 -6.63
C LEU A 15 4.53 2.76 -6.25
N PRO A 16 5.47 3.71 -6.05
CA PRO A 16 6.81 3.35 -5.55
C PRO A 16 6.77 2.70 -4.18
N LEU A 17 5.91 3.19 -3.28
CA LEU A 17 5.74 2.61 -1.95
C LEU A 17 5.13 1.21 -2.04
N ALA A 18 4.20 0.99 -2.97
CA ALA A 18 3.57 -0.31 -3.18
C ALA A 18 4.59 -1.36 -3.64
N THR A 19 5.57 -0.98 -4.45
CA THR A 19 6.64 -1.88 -4.86
C THR A 19 7.41 -2.40 -3.64
N LEU A 20 7.76 -1.50 -2.73
CA LEU A 20 8.46 -1.87 -1.50
C LEU A 20 7.57 -2.68 -0.56
N ALA A 21 6.32 -2.25 -0.39
CA ALA A 21 5.37 -2.93 0.49
C ALA A 21 5.05 -4.36 0.01
N THR A 22 5.01 -4.57 -1.30
CA THR A 22 4.78 -5.90 -1.87
C THR A 22 5.91 -6.86 -1.51
N ALA A 23 7.15 -6.39 -1.46
CA ALA A 23 8.26 -7.23 -1.03
C ALA A 23 8.08 -7.71 0.42
N TRP A 24 7.60 -6.85 1.29
CA TRP A 24 7.29 -7.22 2.68
C TRP A 24 6.09 -8.16 2.76
N GLN A 25 5.06 -7.90 1.96
CA GLN A 25 3.87 -8.76 1.93
C GLN A 25 4.23 -10.20 1.53
N ARG A 26 5.14 -10.36 0.58
CA ARG A 26 5.62 -11.67 0.15
C ARG A 26 6.39 -12.41 1.25
N ARG A 27 6.91 -11.68 2.21
CA ARG A 27 7.59 -12.25 3.39
C ARG A 27 6.64 -12.53 4.55
N GLY A 28 5.33 -12.36 4.34
CA GLY A 28 4.33 -12.65 5.34
C GLY A 28 3.85 -11.45 6.15
N ALA A 29 4.28 -10.24 5.83
CA ALA A 29 3.78 -9.05 6.50
C ALA A 29 2.36 -8.72 6.03
N GLU A 30 1.52 -8.28 6.96
CA GLU A 30 0.25 -7.65 6.62
C GLU A 30 0.52 -6.19 6.28
N VAL A 31 0.05 -5.73 5.13
CA VAL A 31 0.23 -4.34 4.71
C VAL A 31 -1.05 -3.56 4.91
N VAL A 32 -0.98 -2.48 5.67
CA VAL A 32 -2.07 -1.54 5.90
C VAL A 32 -1.66 -0.20 5.31
N VAL A 33 -2.54 0.40 4.50
CA VAL A 33 -2.24 1.64 3.79
C VAL A 33 -3.13 2.76 4.32
N ALA A 34 -2.50 3.83 4.76
CA ALA A 34 -3.18 5.07 5.14
C ALA A 34 -3.01 6.08 4.00
N THR A 35 -4.06 6.26 3.21
CA THR A 35 -4.09 7.16 2.07
C THR A 35 -5.53 7.60 1.81
N GLY A 36 -5.74 8.50 0.86
CA GLY A 36 -7.07 8.99 0.53
C GLY A 36 -7.82 8.09 -0.45
N PRO A 37 -9.06 8.48 -0.82
CA PRO A 37 -9.93 7.63 -1.65
C PRO A 37 -9.53 7.57 -3.12
N ALA A 38 -8.77 8.55 -3.64
CA ALA A 38 -8.42 8.57 -5.05
C ALA A 38 -7.53 7.39 -5.46
N THR A 39 -6.73 6.86 -4.53
CA THR A 39 -5.86 5.71 -4.77
C THR A 39 -6.46 4.38 -4.33
N ASP A 40 -7.74 4.35 -3.97
CA ASP A 40 -8.40 3.12 -3.53
C ASP A 40 -8.29 1.96 -4.54
N PRO A 41 -8.42 2.18 -5.87
CA PRO A 41 -8.23 1.09 -6.84
C PRO A 41 -6.84 0.45 -6.75
N ILE A 42 -5.80 1.23 -6.45
CA ILE A 42 -4.45 0.72 -6.31
C ILE A 42 -4.35 -0.15 -5.05
N VAL A 43 -4.89 0.34 -3.93
CA VAL A 43 -4.89 -0.42 -2.67
C VAL A 43 -5.57 -1.76 -2.85
N ARG A 44 -6.71 -1.79 -3.53
CA ARG A 44 -7.45 -3.02 -3.80
C ARG A 44 -6.70 -3.96 -4.72
N GLN A 45 -6.07 -3.41 -5.77
CA GLN A 45 -5.34 -4.20 -6.75
C GLN A 45 -4.19 -4.97 -6.10
N PHE A 46 -3.50 -4.34 -5.15
CA PHE A 46 -2.39 -4.99 -4.46
C PHE A 46 -2.83 -5.85 -3.27
N GLY A 47 -4.11 -5.83 -2.93
CA GLY A 47 -4.63 -6.63 -1.82
C GLY A 47 -4.26 -6.09 -0.44
N TYR A 48 -3.98 -4.81 -0.33
CA TYR A 48 -3.66 -4.19 0.94
C TYR A 48 -4.92 -3.83 1.74
N ARG A 49 -4.77 -3.72 3.05
CA ARG A 49 -5.83 -3.21 3.93
C ARG A 49 -5.70 -1.70 4.08
N ARG A 50 -6.81 -1.09 4.40
CA ARG A 50 -6.86 0.36 4.67
C ARG A 50 -7.08 0.65 6.13
#